data_9583543a7e1c4e3428dcbf7adc0aa27d
#
_entry.id   9583543a7e1c4e3428dcbf7adc0aa27d
#
_cell.length_a   1.000
_cell.length_b   1.000
_cell.length_c   1.000
_cell.angle_alpha   90.00
_cell.angle_beta   90.00
_cell.angle_gamma   90.00
#
_symmetry.space_group_name_H-M   'P 1'
#
loop_
_entity.id
_entity.type
_entity.pdbx_description
1 polymer ?
#
loop_
_entity_poly.entity_id
_entity_poly.type
_entity_poly.pdbx_seq_one_letter_code
_entity_poly.pdbx_strand_id
1 'polypeptide(L)'
;MKNIVIFGAPGAGKGTQSDFIVEHYGLTHVSTGDLLRKEIADQTELGKRIKGIMDAGQLVSDDIVIEMMDKAIAADTKGMLFDGFPRTVAQAEVLDKLLAKHGRELTCMVQLEVTKDELMRRLLERAKIQGRADDNEATINNRLQEYNSKTKPVADYYAKQGKQRIVDGLGTIEDIAARIRQAIG
;
A
#
# COMPACT_ATOMS: atom_id res chain seq x y z
N MET A 1 -1.73 -11.27 17.22
CA MET A 1 -1.63 -9.92 16.62
C MET A 1 -1.28 -10.11 15.15
N LYS A 2 -2.13 -9.62 14.23
CA LYS A 2 -1.89 -9.78 12.78
C LYS A 2 -1.16 -8.55 12.24
N ASN A 3 -0.14 -8.75 11.41
CA ASN A 3 0.52 -7.71 10.63
C ASN A 3 0.37 -8.07 9.17
N ILE A 4 -0.36 -7.28 8.41
CA ILE A 4 -0.79 -7.58 7.06
C ILE A 4 -0.31 -6.48 6.11
N VAL A 5 0.22 -6.86 4.95
CA VAL A 5 0.45 -5.95 3.83
C VAL A 5 -0.71 -6.09 2.85
N ILE A 6 -1.36 -5.00 2.50
CA ILE A 6 -2.23 -4.97 1.33
C ILE A 6 -1.44 -4.48 0.14
N PHE A 7 -1.49 -5.23 -0.95
CA PHE A 7 -0.61 -5.10 -2.10
C PHE A 7 -1.41 -5.12 -3.40
N GLY A 8 -0.96 -4.36 -4.37
CA GLY A 8 -1.60 -4.29 -5.69
C GLY A 8 -1.22 -3.02 -6.42
N ALA A 9 -1.47 -3.01 -7.72
CA ALA A 9 -1.20 -1.86 -8.56
C ALA A 9 -2.01 -0.62 -8.13
N PRO A 10 -1.57 0.59 -8.49
CA PRO A 10 -2.39 1.78 -8.31
C PRO A 10 -3.79 1.57 -8.93
N GLY A 11 -4.84 1.89 -8.18
CA GLY A 11 -6.22 1.68 -8.60
C GLY A 11 -6.82 0.29 -8.34
N ALA A 12 -6.05 -0.64 -7.74
CA ALA A 12 -6.54 -2.00 -7.44
C ALA A 12 -7.60 -2.07 -6.32
N GLY A 13 -7.85 -0.97 -5.59
CA GLY A 13 -8.84 -0.91 -4.52
C GLY A 13 -8.27 -1.13 -3.12
N LYS A 14 -6.96 -0.98 -2.93
CA LYS A 14 -6.29 -1.15 -1.64
C LYS A 14 -6.93 -0.32 -0.53
N GLY A 15 -7.12 0.99 -0.76
CA GLY A 15 -7.68 1.89 0.25
C GLY A 15 -9.08 1.47 0.70
N THR A 16 -9.96 1.15 -0.25
CA THR A 16 -11.32 0.69 0.04
C THR A 16 -11.31 -0.62 0.83
N GLN A 17 -10.50 -1.59 0.43
CA GLN A 17 -10.43 -2.88 1.11
C GLN A 17 -9.71 -2.79 2.45
N SER A 18 -8.81 -1.81 2.62
CA SER A 18 -8.13 -1.56 3.89
C SER A 18 -9.11 -1.28 5.02
N ASP A 19 -10.15 -0.50 4.76
CA ASP A 19 -11.15 -0.16 5.77
C ASP A 19 -11.87 -1.41 6.29
N PHE A 20 -12.25 -2.33 5.40
CA PHE A 20 -12.86 -3.61 5.78
C PHE A 20 -11.91 -4.51 6.58
N ILE A 21 -10.64 -4.58 6.18
CA ILE A 21 -9.64 -5.39 6.90
C ILE A 21 -9.38 -4.81 8.29
N VAL A 22 -9.21 -3.50 8.39
CA VAL A 22 -8.98 -2.80 9.66
C VAL A 22 -10.12 -3.00 10.62
N GLU A 23 -11.37 -2.82 10.16
CA GLU A 23 -12.57 -3.01 10.99
C GLU A 23 -12.70 -4.46 11.45
N HIS A 24 -12.57 -5.42 10.53
CA HIS A 24 -12.79 -6.83 10.84
C HIS A 24 -11.76 -7.43 11.79
N TYR A 25 -10.49 -7.06 11.64
CA TYR A 25 -9.39 -7.60 12.46
C TYR A 25 -8.92 -6.67 13.58
N GLY A 26 -9.50 -5.49 13.71
CA GLY A 26 -9.14 -4.50 14.73
C GLY A 26 -7.71 -3.97 14.60
N LEU A 27 -7.23 -3.74 13.36
CA LEU A 27 -5.85 -3.34 13.08
C LEU A 27 -5.67 -1.82 13.05
N THR A 28 -4.44 -1.38 13.21
CA THR A 28 -4.04 -0.01 12.92
C THR A 28 -3.72 0.12 11.42
N HIS A 29 -4.41 1.02 10.72
CA HIS A 29 -4.14 1.29 9.30
C HIS A 29 -2.95 2.24 9.16
N VAL A 30 -1.99 1.87 8.34
CA VAL A 30 -0.83 2.68 7.97
C VAL A 30 -0.76 2.81 6.46
N SER A 31 -1.22 3.94 5.95
CA SER A 31 -1.11 4.31 4.52
C SER A 31 0.00 5.34 4.35
N THR A 32 1.12 4.93 3.76
CA THR A 32 2.25 5.84 3.48
C THR A 32 1.85 6.94 2.51
N GLY A 33 1.08 6.61 1.47
CA GLY A 33 0.61 7.59 0.50
C GLY A 33 -0.25 8.68 1.12
N ASP A 34 -1.17 8.33 2.02
CA ASP A 34 -2.03 9.28 2.69
C ASP A 34 -1.27 10.12 3.71
N LEU A 35 -0.32 9.52 4.45
CA LEU A 35 0.56 10.26 5.36
C LEU A 35 1.39 11.30 4.61
N LEU A 36 1.99 10.92 3.47
CA LEU A 36 2.78 11.83 2.65
C LEU A 36 1.92 12.93 2.00
N ARG A 37 0.71 12.60 1.52
CA ARG A 37 -0.23 13.60 1.00
C ARG A 37 -0.68 14.58 2.07
N LYS A 38 -0.84 14.13 3.31
CA LYS A 38 -1.13 15.00 4.45
C LYS A 38 0.01 16.00 4.70
N GLU A 39 1.27 15.56 4.66
CA GLU A 39 2.43 16.45 4.76
C GLU A 39 2.42 17.55 3.67
N ILE A 40 2.03 17.18 2.44
CA ILE A 40 1.88 18.13 1.34
C ILE A 40 0.75 19.15 1.61
N ALA A 41 -0.42 18.65 2.05
CA ALA A 41 -1.57 19.51 2.35
C ALA A 41 -1.30 20.48 3.50
N ASP A 42 -0.60 20.02 4.53
CA ASP A 42 -0.20 20.82 5.69
C ASP A 42 1.00 21.75 5.39
N GLN A 43 1.54 21.69 4.16
CA GLN A 43 2.69 22.49 3.69
C GLN A 43 3.92 22.42 4.61
N THR A 44 4.16 21.27 5.22
CA THR A 44 5.35 21.04 6.03
C THR A 44 6.62 21.11 5.16
N GLU A 45 7.78 21.29 5.77
CA GLU A 45 9.06 21.26 5.03
C GLU A 45 9.24 19.95 4.28
N LEU A 46 8.85 18.81 4.88
CA LEU A 46 8.82 17.53 4.20
C LEU A 46 7.84 17.53 3.01
N GLY A 47 6.63 18.04 3.22
CA GLY A 47 5.58 18.12 2.19
C GLY A 47 6.02 18.92 0.97
N LYS A 48 6.68 20.07 1.17
CA LYS A 48 7.24 20.88 0.08
C LYS A 48 8.32 20.15 -0.71
N ARG A 49 9.18 19.39 -0.03
CA ARG A 49 10.26 18.62 -0.67
C ARG A 49 9.74 17.45 -1.51
N ILE A 50 8.72 16.74 -1.05
CA ILE A 50 8.23 15.52 -1.70
C ILE A 50 7.13 15.78 -2.72
N LYS A 51 6.53 16.97 -2.73
CA LYS A 51 5.37 17.29 -3.60
C LYS A 51 5.63 16.98 -5.08
N GLY A 52 6.73 17.47 -5.62
CA GLY A 52 7.10 17.26 -7.03
C GLY A 52 7.31 15.79 -7.37
N ILE A 53 7.89 15.03 -6.46
CA ILE A 53 8.13 13.59 -6.60
C ILE A 53 6.78 12.84 -6.68
N MET A 54 5.87 13.13 -5.76
CA MET A 54 4.56 12.47 -5.71
C MET A 54 3.66 12.87 -6.87
N ASP A 55 3.64 14.15 -7.24
CA ASP A 55 2.85 14.65 -8.38
C ASP A 55 3.31 14.01 -9.71
N ALA A 56 4.60 13.66 -9.82
CA ALA A 56 5.15 12.91 -10.96
C ALA A 56 4.89 11.39 -10.89
N GLY A 57 4.31 10.88 -9.82
CA GLY A 57 4.05 9.46 -9.61
C GLY A 57 5.29 8.64 -9.26
N GLN A 58 6.36 9.29 -8.79
CA GLN A 58 7.59 8.66 -8.35
C GLN A 58 7.53 8.27 -6.87
N LEU A 59 8.42 7.36 -6.45
CA LEU A 59 8.54 6.95 -5.05
C LEU A 59 9.35 7.96 -4.25
N VAL A 60 8.90 8.24 -3.02
CA VAL A 60 9.66 9.00 -2.02
C VAL A 60 10.84 8.16 -1.52
N SER A 61 11.92 8.82 -1.06
CA SER A 61 13.12 8.12 -0.61
C SER A 61 12.84 7.14 0.54
N ASP A 62 13.57 6.02 0.54
CA ASP A 62 13.41 4.96 1.53
C ASP A 62 13.64 5.43 2.96
N ASP A 63 14.63 6.31 3.19
CA ASP A 63 14.97 6.81 4.53
C ASP A 63 13.77 7.48 5.21
N ILE A 64 13.01 8.29 4.47
CA ILE A 64 11.83 8.97 4.99
C ILE A 64 10.74 7.96 5.33
N VAL A 65 10.48 7.02 4.43
CA VAL A 65 9.43 6.01 4.59
C VAL A 65 9.76 5.06 5.75
N ILE A 66 11.02 4.62 5.86
CA ILE A 66 11.48 3.72 6.90
C ILE A 66 11.37 4.37 8.29
N GLU A 67 11.78 5.62 8.43
CA GLU A 67 11.64 6.35 9.71
C GLU A 67 10.18 6.46 10.14
N MET A 68 9.28 6.76 9.21
CA MET A 68 7.84 6.81 9.48
C MET A 68 7.31 5.44 9.92
N MET A 69 7.76 4.36 9.29
CA MET A 69 7.32 3.00 9.63
C MET A 69 7.83 2.54 10.98
N ASP A 70 9.10 2.78 11.32
CA ASP A 70 9.65 2.41 12.63
C ASP A 70 8.87 3.08 13.78
N LYS A 71 8.59 4.37 13.64
CA LYS A 71 7.75 5.11 14.61
C LYS A 71 6.34 4.53 14.73
N ALA A 72 5.71 4.20 13.61
CA ALA A 72 4.35 3.63 13.59
C ALA A 72 4.30 2.25 14.26
N ILE A 73 5.26 1.37 13.94
CA ILE A 73 5.35 0.01 14.51
C ILE A 73 5.61 0.07 16.02
N ALA A 74 6.49 0.97 16.47
CA ALA A 74 6.81 1.14 17.88
C ALA A 74 5.61 1.59 18.72
N ALA A 75 4.74 2.42 18.14
CA ALA A 75 3.56 2.95 18.83
C ALA A 75 2.35 2.01 18.82
N ASP A 76 2.34 0.98 17.95
CA ASP A 76 1.17 0.10 17.79
C ASP A 76 1.09 -1.01 18.83
N THR A 77 -0.13 -1.28 19.30
CA THR A 77 -0.43 -2.35 20.28
C THR A 77 -1.45 -3.38 19.80
N LYS A 78 -1.97 -3.23 18.59
CA LYS A 78 -3.11 -4.04 18.10
C LYS A 78 -2.73 -5.00 16.98
N GLY A 79 -1.76 -4.63 16.18
CA GLY A 79 -1.45 -5.20 14.86
C GLY A 79 -1.75 -4.21 13.76
N MET A 80 -1.12 -4.37 12.62
CA MET A 80 -1.08 -3.33 11.59
C MET A 80 -1.49 -3.84 10.22
N LEU A 81 -2.13 -2.95 9.47
CA LEU A 81 -2.31 -3.07 8.04
C LEU A 81 -1.44 -2.03 7.33
N PHE A 82 -0.46 -2.50 6.58
CA PHE A 82 0.42 -1.66 5.77
C PHE A 82 -0.16 -1.48 4.36
N ASP A 83 -0.43 -0.24 4.00
CA ASP A 83 -0.93 0.15 2.68
C ASP A 83 0.06 1.12 2.03
N GLY A 84 0.59 0.72 0.88
CA GLY A 84 1.58 1.50 0.15
C GLY A 84 3.03 1.32 0.61
N PHE A 85 3.30 0.40 1.51
CA PHE A 85 4.62 -0.04 1.96
C PHE A 85 4.59 -1.54 2.31
N PRO A 86 5.55 -2.35 1.89
CA PRO A 86 6.72 -2.01 1.05
C PRO A 86 6.35 -1.84 -0.43
N ARG A 87 7.13 -1.05 -1.16
CA ARG A 87 7.00 -0.87 -2.62
C ARG A 87 8.21 -1.37 -3.39
N THR A 88 9.27 -1.77 -2.70
CA THR A 88 10.48 -2.38 -3.25
C THR A 88 10.90 -3.57 -2.41
N VAL A 89 11.70 -4.46 -2.98
CA VAL A 89 12.26 -5.62 -2.23
C VAL A 89 13.12 -5.14 -1.06
N ALA A 90 13.91 -4.10 -1.24
CA ALA A 90 14.71 -3.51 -0.16
C ALA A 90 13.83 -3.03 1.00
N GLN A 91 12.71 -2.37 0.72
CA GLN A 91 11.73 -1.98 1.75
C GLN A 91 11.07 -3.19 2.42
N ALA A 92 10.80 -4.27 1.67
CA ALA A 92 10.24 -5.51 2.23
C ALA A 92 11.20 -6.16 3.23
N GLU A 93 12.48 -6.21 2.91
CA GLU A 93 13.52 -6.70 3.82
C GLU A 93 13.62 -5.84 5.09
N VAL A 94 13.51 -4.51 4.93
CA VAL A 94 13.51 -3.58 6.07
C VAL A 94 12.25 -3.76 6.91
N LEU A 95 11.07 -3.92 6.31
CA LEU A 95 9.84 -4.19 7.07
C LEU A 95 9.96 -5.44 7.93
N ASP A 96 10.48 -6.53 7.37
CA ASP A 96 10.70 -7.77 8.12
C ASP A 96 11.64 -7.54 9.32
N LYS A 97 12.72 -6.78 9.13
CA LYS A 97 13.66 -6.42 10.21
C LYS A 97 13.02 -5.51 11.27
N LEU A 98 12.23 -4.52 10.84
CA LEU A 98 11.53 -3.63 11.77
C LEU A 98 10.50 -4.39 12.61
N LEU A 99 9.72 -5.27 12.00
CA LEU A 99 8.79 -6.12 12.73
C LEU A 99 9.52 -7.02 13.72
N ALA A 100 10.59 -7.68 13.29
CA ALA A 100 11.42 -8.54 14.18
C ALA A 100 12.04 -7.75 15.34
N LYS A 101 12.52 -6.53 15.13
CA LYS A 101 13.03 -5.62 16.16
C LYS A 101 12.00 -5.39 17.29
N HIS A 102 10.72 -5.37 16.93
CA HIS A 102 9.61 -5.19 17.86
C HIS A 102 8.95 -6.52 18.30
N GLY A 103 9.61 -7.67 18.08
CA GLY A 103 9.11 -8.99 18.46
C GLY A 103 7.90 -9.45 17.65
N ARG A 104 7.77 -8.99 16.40
CA ARG A 104 6.65 -9.26 15.50
C ARG A 104 7.11 -9.88 14.19
N GLU A 105 6.17 -10.42 13.43
CA GLU A 105 6.40 -10.89 12.07
C GLU A 105 5.24 -10.50 11.16
N LEU A 106 5.47 -10.51 9.85
CA LEU A 106 4.40 -10.35 8.88
C LEU A 106 3.55 -11.63 8.85
N THR A 107 2.25 -11.48 9.02
CA THR A 107 1.28 -12.59 8.95
C THR A 107 1.08 -13.02 7.49
N CYS A 108 0.75 -12.09 6.63
CA CYS A 108 0.60 -12.33 5.20
C CYS A 108 0.60 -11.03 4.39
N MET A 109 0.82 -11.19 3.09
CA MET A 109 0.62 -10.14 2.09
C MET A 109 -0.58 -10.50 1.22
N VAL A 110 -1.61 -9.68 1.25
CA VAL A 110 -2.80 -9.80 0.40
C VAL A 110 -2.56 -9.04 -0.89
N GLN A 111 -2.47 -9.74 -2.00
CA GLN A 111 -2.27 -9.15 -3.33
C GLN A 111 -3.59 -9.11 -4.08
N LEU A 112 -4.05 -7.90 -4.40
CA LEU A 112 -5.20 -7.69 -5.27
C LEU A 112 -4.76 -7.71 -6.73
N GLU A 113 -5.30 -8.63 -7.51
CA GLU A 113 -5.06 -8.69 -8.95
C GLU A 113 -6.23 -8.06 -9.72
N VAL A 114 -5.90 -7.08 -10.57
CA VAL A 114 -6.86 -6.34 -11.40
C VAL A 114 -6.25 -6.12 -12.77
N THR A 115 -7.06 -6.21 -13.82
CA THR A 115 -6.62 -5.96 -15.21
C THR A 115 -6.20 -4.51 -15.41
N LYS A 116 -5.28 -4.27 -16.36
CA LYS A 116 -4.80 -2.91 -16.68
C LYS A 116 -5.93 -1.96 -17.06
N ASP A 117 -6.88 -2.42 -17.88
CA ASP A 117 -8.01 -1.61 -18.35
C ASP A 117 -8.90 -1.18 -17.18
N GLU A 118 -9.18 -2.09 -16.27
CA GLU A 118 -9.96 -1.78 -15.07
C GLU A 118 -9.20 -0.85 -14.11
N LEU A 119 -7.89 -1.01 -13.97
CA LEU A 119 -7.06 -0.09 -13.19
C LEU A 119 -7.12 1.33 -13.74
N MET A 120 -6.99 1.49 -15.06
CA MET A 120 -7.06 2.79 -15.73
C MET A 120 -8.43 3.44 -15.52
N ARG A 121 -9.51 2.67 -15.70
CA ARG A 121 -10.87 3.14 -15.48
C ARG A 121 -11.08 3.66 -14.04
N ARG A 122 -10.67 2.87 -13.05
CA ARG A 122 -10.80 3.23 -11.63
C ARG A 122 -9.99 4.47 -11.26
N LEU A 123 -8.78 4.60 -11.76
CA LEU A 123 -7.89 5.74 -11.48
C LEU A 123 -8.43 7.04 -12.09
N LEU A 124 -8.92 7.00 -13.32
CA LEU A 124 -9.53 8.18 -13.97
C LEU A 124 -10.84 8.59 -13.27
N GLU A 125 -11.64 7.64 -12.83
CA GLU A 125 -12.85 7.91 -12.05
C GLU A 125 -12.50 8.54 -10.69
N ARG A 126 -11.50 8.00 -9.99
CA ARG A 126 -11.01 8.55 -8.72
C ARG A 126 -10.50 9.98 -8.87
N ALA A 127 -9.82 10.30 -9.96
CA ALA A 127 -9.36 11.65 -10.25
C ALA A 127 -10.52 12.66 -10.31
N LYS A 128 -11.64 12.26 -10.89
CA LYS A 128 -12.86 13.09 -10.95
C LYS A 128 -13.49 13.30 -9.58
N ILE A 129 -13.48 12.29 -8.73
CA ILE A 129 -14.15 12.31 -7.40
C ILE A 129 -13.26 12.97 -6.33
N GLN A 130 -11.98 12.60 -6.27
CA GLN A 130 -11.06 12.99 -5.18
C GLN A 130 -10.11 14.13 -5.57
N GLY A 131 -10.04 14.51 -6.85
CA GLY A 131 -9.17 15.59 -7.32
C GLY A 131 -7.67 15.35 -7.05
N ARG A 132 -7.21 14.10 -7.06
CA ARG A 132 -5.79 13.77 -6.84
C ARG A 132 -4.94 14.24 -8.01
N ALA A 133 -3.88 15.01 -7.74
CA ALA A 133 -2.94 15.50 -8.74
C ALA A 133 -2.16 14.37 -9.44
N ASP A 134 -1.95 13.24 -8.77
CA ASP A 134 -1.24 12.06 -9.26
C ASP A 134 -2.14 11.05 -10.02
N ASP A 135 -3.40 11.40 -10.31
CA ASP A 135 -4.35 10.57 -11.06
C ASP A 135 -4.66 11.15 -12.47
N ASN A 136 -3.73 11.90 -13.08
CA ASN A 136 -3.79 12.22 -14.52
C ASN A 136 -3.17 11.08 -15.36
N GLU A 137 -3.49 11.03 -16.66
CA GLU A 137 -3.08 9.90 -17.52
C GLU A 137 -1.56 9.68 -17.55
N ALA A 138 -0.77 10.75 -17.67
CA ALA A 138 0.70 10.64 -17.70
C ALA A 138 1.25 10.10 -16.38
N THR A 139 0.76 10.62 -15.26
CA THR A 139 1.17 10.17 -13.91
C THR A 139 0.69 8.75 -13.62
N ILE A 140 -0.50 8.37 -14.06
CA ILE A 140 -1.01 6.99 -13.96
C ILE A 140 -0.07 6.02 -14.66
N ASN A 141 0.37 6.33 -15.90
CA ASN A 141 1.29 5.48 -16.63
C ASN A 141 2.65 5.36 -15.91
N ASN A 142 3.18 6.45 -15.35
CA ASN A 142 4.41 6.42 -14.56
C ASN A 142 4.26 5.54 -13.31
N ARG A 143 3.14 5.66 -12.61
CA ARG A 143 2.85 4.84 -11.42
C ARG A 143 2.74 3.36 -11.74
N LEU A 144 2.09 2.99 -12.85
CA LEU A 144 1.99 1.61 -13.31
C LEU A 144 3.37 1.06 -13.72
N GLN A 145 4.21 1.88 -14.36
CA GLN A 145 5.56 1.51 -14.72
C GLN A 145 6.44 1.29 -13.47
N GLU A 146 6.39 2.19 -12.49
CA GLU A 146 7.09 2.04 -11.20
C GLU A 146 6.64 0.77 -10.47
N TYR A 147 5.32 0.50 -10.44
CA TYR A 147 4.79 -0.72 -9.87
C TYR A 147 5.33 -1.97 -10.55
N ASN A 148 5.28 -2.04 -11.87
CA ASN A 148 5.72 -3.22 -12.61
C ASN A 148 7.22 -3.48 -12.46
N SER A 149 8.04 -2.42 -12.46
CA SER A 149 9.51 -2.54 -12.42
C SER A 149 10.07 -2.71 -11.02
N LYS A 150 9.53 -1.97 -10.03
CA LYS A 150 10.11 -1.89 -8.68
C LYS A 150 9.27 -2.57 -7.61
N THR A 151 7.95 -2.57 -7.74
CA THR A 151 7.03 -3.01 -6.68
C THR A 151 6.55 -4.45 -6.87
N LYS A 152 6.23 -4.86 -8.08
CA LYS A 152 5.78 -6.24 -8.35
C LYS A 152 6.73 -7.32 -7.85
N PRO A 153 8.08 -7.17 -7.88
CA PRO A 153 9.01 -8.13 -7.30
C PRO A 153 8.83 -8.40 -5.80
N VAL A 154 8.19 -7.51 -5.06
CA VAL A 154 7.83 -7.72 -3.64
C VAL A 154 6.91 -8.93 -3.47
N ALA A 155 6.03 -9.18 -4.43
CA ALA A 155 5.15 -10.36 -4.43
C ALA A 155 5.95 -11.66 -4.40
N ASP A 156 6.99 -11.76 -5.23
CA ASP A 156 7.87 -12.94 -5.28
C ASP A 156 8.67 -13.09 -3.97
N TYR A 157 9.11 -11.99 -3.39
CA TYR A 157 9.81 -11.98 -2.10
C TYR A 157 8.97 -12.63 -0.99
N TYR A 158 7.69 -12.26 -0.87
CA TYR A 158 6.80 -12.86 0.13
C TYR A 158 6.24 -14.22 -0.29
N ALA A 159 6.14 -14.51 -1.58
CA ALA A 159 5.77 -15.84 -2.08
C ALA A 159 6.78 -16.91 -1.63
N LYS A 160 8.08 -16.61 -1.69
CA LYS A 160 9.15 -17.49 -1.22
C LYS A 160 9.07 -17.78 0.29
N GLN A 161 8.45 -16.90 1.07
CA GLN A 161 8.21 -17.08 2.50
C GLN A 161 6.87 -17.78 2.80
N GLY A 162 6.07 -18.13 1.78
CA GLY A 162 4.73 -18.71 1.96
C GLY A 162 3.69 -17.71 2.49
N LYS A 163 3.97 -16.40 2.45
CA LYS A 163 3.14 -15.35 3.02
C LYS A 163 2.25 -14.64 2.01
N GLN A 164 2.39 -14.91 0.72
CA GLN A 164 1.55 -14.33 -0.33
C GLN A 164 0.13 -14.94 -0.33
N ARG A 165 -0.86 -14.08 -0.47
CA ARG A 165 -2.28 -14.44 -0.68
C ARG A 165 -2.82 -13.65 -1.87
N ILE A 166 -3.03 -14.31 -3.00
CA ILE A 166 -3.55 -13.69 -4.22
C ILE A 166 -5.07 -13.66 -4.15
N VAL A 167 -5.66 -12.49 -4.39
CA VAL A 167 -7.10 -12.27 -4.38
C VAL A 167 -7.52 -11.56 -5.66
N ASP A 168 -8.52 -12.10 -6.35
CA ASP A 168 -9.15 -11.43 -7.49
C ASP A 168 -9.83 -10.15 -7.04
N GLY A 169 -9.34 -9.02 -7.55
CA GLY A 169 -9.82 -7.66 -7.25
C GLY A 169 -10.95 -7.19 -8.17
N LEU A 170 -11.57 -8.07 -8.94
CA LEU A 170 -12.72 -7.78 -9.78
C LEU A 170 -14.05 -8.13 -9.06
N GLY A 171 -15.09 -7.37 -9.37
CA GLY A 171 -16.42 -7.57 -8.78
C GLY A 171 -16.81 -6.47 -7.81
N THR A 172 -17.79 -6.74 -6.95
CA THR A 172 -18.24 -5.76 -5.96
C THR A 172 -17.25 -5.62 -4.81
N ILE A 173 -17.33 -4.50 -4.10
CA ILE A 173 -16.49 -4.24 -2.92
C ILE A 173 -16.69 -5.35 -1.87
N GLU A 174 -17.93 -5.78 -1.64
CA GLU A 174 -18.29 -6.81 -0.69
C GLU A 174 -17.76 -8.20 -1.09
N ASP A 175 -17.81 -8.55 -2.37
CA ASP A 175 -17.28 -9.81 -2.89
C ASP A 175 -15.77 -9.89 -2.69
N ILE A 176 -15.07 -8.80 -3.00
CA ILE A 176 -13.61 -8.69 -2.81
C ILE A 176 -13.27 -8.79 -1.32
N ALA A 177 -14.00 -8.08 -0.45
CA ALA A 177 -13.81 -8.15 1.00
C ALA A 177 -14.00 -9.58 1.55
N ALA A 178 -14.98 -10.31 1.04
CA ALA A 178 -15.21 -11.71 1.41
C ALA A 178 -14.05 -12.62 0.99
N ARG A 179 -13.55 -12.47 -0.24
CA ARG A 179 -12.37 -13.21 -0.73
C ARG A 179 -11.12 -12.91 0.10
N ILE A 180 -10.91 -11.66 0.50
CA ILE A 180 -9.79 -11.25 1.35
C ILE A 180 -9.88 -11.93 2.71
N ARG A 181 -11.04 -11.91 3.37
CA ARG A 181 -11.24 -12.60 4.66
C ARG A 181 -10.94 -14.10 4.55
N GLN A 182 -11.43 -14.75 3.50
CA GLN A 182 -11.15 -16.15 3.25
C GLN A 182 -9.65 -16.43 3.06
N ALA A 183 -8.93 -15.54 2.40
CA ALA A 183 -7.49 -15.67 2.16
C ALA A 183 -6.63 -15.44 3.40
N ILE A 184 -7.07 -14.58 4.32
CA ILE A 184 -6.34 -14.25 5.55
C ILE A 184 -6.62 -15.28 6.66
N GLY A 185 -7.84 -15.73 6.77
CA GLY A 185 -8.28 -16.66 7.83
C GLY A 185 -8.72 -15.96 9.11
#